data_5ee2f42b8993db0f127ae8380b0eeed1
#
_entry.id   5ee2f42b8993db0f127ae8380b0eeed1
#
_cell.length_a   1.000
_cell.length_b   1.000
_cell.length_c   1.000
_cell.angle_alpha   90.00
_cell.angle_beta   90.00
_cell.angle_gamma   90.00
#
_symmetry.space_group_name_H-M   'P 1'
#
loop_
_entity.id
_entity.type
_entity.pdbx_description
1 polymer ?
#
loop_
_entity_poly.entity_id
_entity_poly.type
_entity_poly.pdbx_seq_one_letter_code
_entity_poly.pdbx_strand_id
1 'polypeptide(L)'
;FFISSLIKRAQKRGVKLYLLIHDVETLRNSAASTVKFRHKLRNYFQEKKTFRLVNGIIVHNDTMKKVLFEQGVPMEQMVSLEIFDYLTPDFDKKTRPQKDFPIMVAGNLTPSKAGYLYALPDKPSFNLYGVGFDESRSSKNTSYFGSFMPDELLSALVGSFGLVWDGDSAETCQGTYGNYLRFNNSHKASLYLAAGFPVVVWKESALAHFILKQKCGIAVSSLYDLETELSNLTEEEYNELVRNARRIGSQLQEGKYLLTALAKLK
;
A
#
# COMPACT_ATOMS: atom_id res chain seq x y z
N PHE A 1 21.75 -16.72 7.87
CA PHE A 1 23.18 -16.98 7.65
C PHE A 1 23.55 -17.00 6.16
N PHE A 2 22.80 -17.70 5.32
CA PHE A 2 23.10 -17.87 3.89
C PHE A 2 23.17 -16.54 3.11
N ILE A 3 22.16 -15.66 3.24
CA ILE A 3 22.08 -14.37 2.53
C ILE A 3 23.30 -13.48 2.83
N SER A 4 23.67 -13.32 4.11
CA SER A 4 24.83 -12.49 4.48
C SER A 4 26.16 -13.03 3.92
N SER A 5 26.30 -14.36 3.79
CA SER A 5 27.47 -14.98 3.17
C SER A 5 27.52 -14.73 1.66
N LEU A 6 26.36 -14.82 1.00
CA LEU A 6 26.22 -14.52 -0.43
C LEU A 6 26.55 -13.06 -0.74
N ILE A 7 26.00 -12.11 0.04
CA ILE A 7 26.31 -10.69 -0.09
C ILE A 7 27.81 -10.44 0.00
N LYS A 8 28.46 -10.96 1.05
CA LYS A 8 29.92 -10.80 1.24
C LYS A 8 30.75 -11.41 0.10
N ARG A 9 30.31 -12.54 -0.46
CA ARG A 9 30.99 -13.15 -1.61
C ARG A 9 30.87 -12.28 -2.88
N ALA A 10 29.70 -11.71 -3.14
CA ALA A 10 29.47 -10.81 -4.28
C ALA A 10 30.31 -9.54 -4.14
N GLN A 11 30.34 -8.93 -2.95
CA GLN A 11 31.16 -7.75 -2.66
C GLN A 11 32.66 -7.99 -2.82
N LYS A 12 33.16 -9.16 -2.42
CA LYS A 12 34.58 -9.53 -2.68
C LYS A 12 34.94 -9.60 -4.17
N ARG A 13 33.95 -9.71 -5.04
CA ARG A 13 34.10 -9.68 -6.50
C ARG A 13 33.83 -8.30 -7.11
N GLY A 14 33.74 -7.25 -6.29
CA GLY A 14 33.47 -5.88 -6.74
C GLY A 14 32.01 -5.59 -7.10
N VAL A 15 31.07 -6.52 -6.81
CA VAL A 15 29.64 -6.33 -7.11
C VAL A 15 29.00 -5.41 -6.08
N LYS A 16 28.37 -4.32 -6.53
CA LYS A 16 27.53 -3.48 -5.70
C LYS A 16 26.13 -4.10 -5.59
N LEU A 17 25.60 -4.15 -4.38
CA LEU A 17 24.30 -4.75 -4.08
C LEU A 17 23.36 -3.70 -3.51
N TYR A 18 22.18 -3.58 -4.11
CA TYR A 18 21.11 -2.71 -3.66
C TYR A 18 19.91 -3.56 -3.25
N LEU A 19 19.22 -3.12 -2.21
CA LEU A 19 18.04 -3.80 -1.66
C LEU A 19 16.80 -2.94 -1.87
N LEU A 20 15.79 -3.48 -2.56
CA LEU A 20 14.44 -2.94 -2.54
C LEU A 20 13.65 -3.67 -1.45
N ILE A 21 13.20 -2.93 -0.45
CA ILE A 21 12.37 -3.49 0.63
C ILE A 21 10.94 -3.65 0.12
N HIS A 22 10.36 -4.85 0.29
CA HIS A 22 8.93 -5.10 0.12
C HIS A 22 8.21 -5.22 1.47
N ASP A 23 8.86 -5.81 2.47
CA ASP A 23 8.36 -5.90 3.83
C ASP A 23 9.51 -5.84 4.83
N VAL A 24 9.27 -5.25 5.99
CA VAL A 24 10.14 -5.32 7.17
C VAL A 24 9.39 -6.09 8.25
N GLU A 25 9.77 -7.36 8.42
CA GLU A 25 9.08 -8.27 9.36
C GLU A 25 9.08 -7.75 10.80
N THR A 26 10.16 -7.10 11.21
CA THR A 26 10.24 -6.51 12.55
C THR A 26 9.24 -5.39 12.76
N LEU A 27 8.98 -4.54 11.76
CA LEU A 27 7.98 -3.49 11.83
C LEU A 27 6.56 -4.09 11.74
N ARG A 28 6.34 -5.05 10.83
CA ARG A 28 5.04 -5.70 10.66
C ARG A 28 4.61 -6.45 11.92
N ASN A 29 5.53 -7.15 12.57
CA ASN A 29 5.27 -7.94 13.75
C ASN A 29 5.44 -7.17 15.07
N SER A 30 5.70 -5.87 15.05
CA SER A 30 5.86 -5.07 16.28
C SER A 30 4.61 -5.12 17.16
N ALA A 31 3.41 -5.06 16.56
CA ALA A 31 2.13 -5.14 17.24
C ALA A 31 1.57 -6.57 17.38
N ALA A 32 2.22 -7.59 16.79
CA ALA A 32 1.72 -8.96 16.83
C ALA A 32 2.05 -9.63 18.17
N SER A 33 1.03 -9.97 18.95
CA SER A 33 1.16 -10.74 20.19
C SER A 33 1.49 -12.23 19.95
N THR A 34 1.17 -12.76 18.77
CA THR A 34 1.26 -14.19 18.44
C THR A 34 2.66 -14.66 18.04
N VAL A 35 3.57 -13.74 17.67
CA VAL A 35 4.93 -14.10 17.26
C VAL A 35 5.84 -14.28 18.47
N LYS A 36 6.40 -15.51 18.62
CA LYS A 36 7.32 -15.84 19.72
C LYS A 36 8.50 -14.86 19.77
N PHE A 37 8.86 -14.39 20.96
CA PHE A 37 9.94 -13.41 21.20
C PHE A 37 11.27 -13.80 20.51
N ARG A 38 11.65 -15.08 20.56
CA ARG A 38 12.86 -15.59 19.87
C ARG A 38 12.85 -15.36 18.36
N HIS A 39 11.67 -15.46 17.72
CA HIS A 39 11.54 -15.20 16.28
C HIS A 39 11.64 -13.70 15.97
N LYS A 40 11.03 -12.83 16.79
CA LYS A 40 11.17 -11.37 16.66
C LYS A 40 12.66 -10.97 16.76
N LEU A 41 13.36 -11.48 17.77
CA LEU A 41 14.78 -11.17 17.99
C LEU A 41 15.66 -11.67 16.82
N ARG A 42 15.44 -12.91 16.36
CA ARG A 42 16.17 -13.46 15.21
C ARG A 42 15.95 -12.62 13.94
N ASN A 43 14.72 -12.27 13.63
CA ASN A 43 14.39 -11.46 12.46
C ASN A 43 15.06 -10.09 12.54
N TYR A 44 15.00 -9.43 13.69
CA TYR A 44 15.66 -8.15 13.93
C TYR A 44 17.16 -8.20 13.63
N PHE A 45 17.88 -9.19 14.16
CA PHE A 45 19.32 -9.31 13.91
C PHE A 45 19.64 -9.67 12.45
N GLN A 46 18.80 -10.49 11.79
CA GLN A 46 18.98 -10.84 10.39
C GLN A 46 18.73 -9.65 9.46
N GLU A 47 17.66 -8.91 9.65
CA GLU A 47 17.34 -7.69 8.88
C GLU A 47 18.43 -6.64 9.07
N LYS A 48 18.76 -6.30 10.32
CA LYS A 48 19.79 -5.32 10.65
C LYS A 48 21.17 -5.67 10.05
N LYS A 49 21.53 -6.95 10.08
CA LYS A 49 22.78 -7.43 9.47
C LYS A 49 22.76 -7.31 7.96
N THR A 50 21.64 -7.65 7.32
CA THR A 50 21.48 -7.55 5.87
C THR A 50 21.53 -6.10 5.43
N PHE A 51 20.79 -5.20 6.10
CA PHE A 51 20.75 -3.78 5.79
C PHE A 51 22.15 -3.13 5.86
N ARG A 52 22.97 -3.50 6.82
CA ARG A 52 24.33 -2.97 6.96
C ARG A 52 25.35 -3.51 5.95
N LEU A 53 25.01 -4.60 5.26
CA LEU A 53 25.93 -5.23 4.30
C LEU A 53 25.74 -4.74 2.87
N VAL A 54 24.58 -4.21 2.51
CA VAL A 54 24.29 -3.76 1.15
C VAL A 54 24.82 -2.35 0.90
N ASN A 55 25.02 -1.99 -0.37
CA ASN A 55 25.55 -0.69 -0.76
C ASN A 55 24.50 0.42 -0.71
N GLY A 56 23.21 0.06 -0.84
CA GLY A 56 22.10 1.01 -0.73
C GLY A 56 20.79 0.28 -0.57
N ILE A 57 19.80 1.00 -0.02
CA ILE A 57 18.48 0.47 0.32
C ILE A 57 17.41 1.42 -0.21
N ILE A 58 16.46 0.88 -0.95
CA ILE A 58 15.24 1.58 -1.31
C ILE A 58 14.17 1.18 -0.30
N VAL A 59 13.76 2.12 0.52
CA VAL A 59 12.70 1.97 1.53
C VAL A 59 11.38 2.50 0.99
N HIS A 60 10.25 2.16 1.62
CA HIS A 60 8.94 2.57 1.13
C HIS A 60 8.74 4.10 1.09
N ASN A 61 9.10 4.78 2.20
CA ASN A 61 8.84 6.20 2.41
C ASN A 61 9.76 6.77 3.49
N ASP A 62 9.68 8.06 3.74
CA ASP A 62 10.51 8.74 4.75
C ASP A 62 10.20 8.31 6.19
N THR A 63 8.96 7.87 6.47
CA THR A 63 8.61 7.33 7.80
C THR A 63 9.38 6.03 8.05
N MET A 64 9.37 5.08 7.12
CA MET A 64 10.16 3.85 7.23
C MET A 64 11.66 4.15 7.29
N LYS A 65 12.14 5.11 6.48
CA LYS A 65 13.53 5.58 6.48
C LYS A 65 13.97 6.05 7.87
N LYS A 66 13.14 6.87 8.52
CA LYS A 66 13.40 7.39 9.87
C LYS A 66 13.46 6.27 10.90
N VAL A 67 12.51 5.35 10.89
CA VAL A 67 12.46 4.22 11.83
C VAL A 67 13.69 3.29 11.66
N LEU A 68 14.09 3.00 10.43
CA LEU A 68 15.29 2.18 10.19
C LEU A 68 16.57 2.91 10.58
N PHE A 69 16.64 4.24 10.43
CA PHE A 69 17.74 5.05 10.93
C PHE A 69 17.86 4.97 12.46
N GLU A 70 16.75 5.10 13.19
CA GLU A 70 16.70 4.93 14.65
C GLU A 70 17.14 3.53 15.09
N GLN A 71 16.96 2.51 14.23
CA GLN A 71 17.47 1.16 14.42
C GLN A 71 18.95 0.99 14.01
N GLY A 72 19.61 2.07 13.56
CA GLY A 72 21.03 2.13 13.24
C GLY A 72 21.39 1.73 11.82
N VAL A 73 20.49 1.89 10.86
CA VAL A 73 20.79 1.88 9.41
C VAL A 73 21.21 3.29 9.00
N PRO A 74 22.38 3.50 8.34
CA PRO A 74 22.82 4.85 7.96
C PRO A 74 21.82 5.57 7.03
N MET A 75 21.56 6.85 7.29
CA MET A 75 20.57 7.64 6.55
C MET A 75 20.95 7.80 5.08
N GLU A 76 22.25 7.98 4.82
CA GLU A 76 22.82 8.13 3.48
C GLU A 76 22.76 6.85 2.63
N GLN A 77 22.57 5.71 3.27
CA GLN A 77 22.42 4.41 2.59
C GLN A 77 21.00 4.19 2.08
N MET A 78 20.04 5.01 2.51
CA MET A 78 18.61 4.80 2.25
C MET A 78 18.02 5.88 1.34
N VAL A 79 17.21 5.45 0.37
CA VAL A 79 16.40 6.30 -0.51
C VAL A 79 14.94 5.89 -0.41
N SER A 80 14.03 6.89 -0.30
CA SER A 80 12.58 6.64 -0.31
C SER A 80 12.08 6.37 -1.73
N LEU A 81 11.25 5.32 -1.87
CA LEU A 81 10.55 4.96 -3.10
C LEU A 81 9.36 5.89 -3.37
N GLU A 82 8.72 6.37 -2.31
CA GLU A 82 7.48 7.15 -2.24
C GLU A 82 6.22 6.32 -2.52
N ILE A 83 6.16 5.57 -3.62
CA ILE A 83 5.09 4.62 -3.95
C ILE A 83 5.66 3.51 -4.84
N PHE A 84 5.11 2.30 -4.76
CA PHE A 84 5.51 1.20 -5.64
C PHE A 84 5.00 1.42 -7.06
N ASP A 85 5.84 1.18 -8.06
CA ASP A 85 5.41 1.13 -9.45
C ASP A 85 4.46 -0.05 -9.69
N TYR A 86 3.64 0.06 -10.74
CA TYR A 86 2.70 -0.96 -11.15
C TYR A 86 2.72 -1.07 -12.68
N LEU A 87 3.60 -1.92 -13.18
CA LEU A 87 3.86 -2.05 -14.62
C LEU A 87 2.70 -2.78 -15.31
N THR A 88 2.06 -2.08 -16.24
CA THR A 88 0.95 -2.61 -17.05
C THR A 88 1.07 -2.07 -18.47
N PRO A 89 1.97 -2.63 -19.29
CA PRO A 89 2.33 -2.04 -20.58
C PRO A 89 1.16 -1.90 -21.56
N ASP A 90 0.15 -2.77 -21.48
CA ASP A 90 -0.94 -2.84 -22.45
C ASP A 90 -2.31 -2.45 -21.86
N PHE A 91 -2.33 -1.78 -20.69
CA PHE A 91 -3.60 -1.42 -20.05
C PHE A 91 -4.27 -0.23 -20.76
N ASP A 92 -5.33 -0.52 -21.52
CA ASP A 92 -6.23 0.49 -22.08
C ASP A 92 -7.24 0.97 -21.01
N LYS A 93 -7.10 2.22 -20.58
CA LYS A 93 -7.91 2.86 -19.53
C LYS A 93 -9.37 3.08 -19.97
N LYS A 94 -10.15 2.00 -20.07
CA LYS A 94 -11.59 2.07 -20.38
C LYS A 94 -12.45 2.47 -19.20
N THR A 95 -11.95 2.29 -17.98
CA THR A 95 -12.67 2.61 -16.73
C THR A 95 -12.80 4.11 -16.54
N ARG A 96 -14.03 4.56 -16.23
CA ARG A 96 -14.31 5.96 -15.91
C ARG A 96 -14.76 6.06 -14.46
N PRO A 97 -13.90 6.55 -13.54
CA PRO A 97 -14.32 6.85 -12.19
C PRO A 97 -15.52 7.80 -12.17
N GLN A 98 -16.52 7.49 -11.35
CA GLN A 98 -17.69 8.35 -11.14
C GLN A 98 -17.88 8.53 -9.63
N LYS A 99 -18.09 9.76 -9.19
CA LYS A 99 -18.15 10.15 -7.77
C LYS A 99 -19.16 9.33 -6.97
N ASP A 100 -20.34 9.12 -7.52
CA ASP A 100 -21.46 8.45 -6.83
C ASP A 100 -21.42 6.91 -6.93
N PHE A 101 -20.39 6.35 -7.55
CA PHE A 101 -20.21 4.90 -7.64
C PHE A 101 -19.67 4.33 -6.32
N PRO A 102 -19.86 3.00 -6.09
CA PRO A 102 -19.32 2.33 -4.90
C PRO A 102 -17.81 2.51 -4.74
N ILE A 103 -17.34 2.48 -3.50
CA ILE A 103 -15.90 2.38 -3.18
C ILE A 103 -15.43 0.96 -3.46
N MET A 104 -14.26 0.81 -4.07
CA MET A 104 -13.68 -0.48 -4.40
C MET A 104 -12.73 -0.98 -3.31
N VAL A 105 -12.84 -2.26 -2.98
CA VAL A 105 -11.90 -2.98 -2.11
C VAL A 105 -11.34 -4.16 -2.89
N ALA A 106 -10.02 -4.16 -3.17
CA ALA A 106 -9.38 -5.22 -3.92
C ALA A 106 -8.24 -5.89 -3.13
N GLY A 107 -8.11 -7.21 -3.28
CA GLY A 107 -7.00 -8.00 -2.75
C GLY A 107 -7.40 -9.17 -1.86
N ASN A 108 -6.65 -9.40 -0.77
CA ASN A 108 -6.98 -10.45 0.20
C ASN A 108 -8.05 -9.93 1.16
N LEU A 109 -9.24 -10.53 1.08
CA LEU A 109 -10.44 -10.17 1.85
C LEU A 109 -10.68 -11.10 3.05
N THR A 110 -9.71 -11.94 3.42
CA THR A 110 -9.84 -12.80 4.60
C THR A 110 -10.06 -11.99 5.87
N PRO A 111 -10.89 -12.47 6.83
CA PRO A 111 -11.20 -11.76 8.06
C PRO A 111 -9.97 -11.32 8.87
N SER A 112 -8.89 -12.10 8.82
CA SER A 112 -7.64 -11.76 9.53
C SER A 112 -6.93 -10.52 8.97
N LYS A 113 -7.19 -10.15 7.70
CA LYS A 113 -6.60 -9.00 7.04
C LYS A 113 -7.60 -7.89 6.77
N ALA A 114 -8.83 -8.23 6.45
CA ALA A 114 -9.89 -7.32 6.05
C ALA A 114 -11.17 -7.52 6.90
N GLY A 115 -11.01 -7.73 8.21
CA GLY A 115 -12.12 -7.91 9.13
C GLY A 115 -13.07 -6.72 9.19
N TYR A 116 -12.57 -5.52 8.91
CA TYR A 116 -13.37 -4.29 8.79
C TYR A 116 -14.51 -4.40 7.77
N LEU A 117 -14.42 -5.31 6.78
CA LEU A 117 -15.48 -5.52 5.78
C LEU A 117 -16.82 -5.97 6.40
N TYR A 118 -16.77 -6.57 7.59
CA TYR A 118 -17.95 -7.04 8.32
C TYR A 118 -18.50 -6.02 9.31
N ALA A 119 -17.91 -4.80 9.32
CA ALA A 119 -18.31 -3.67 10.16
C ALA A 119 -18.32 -2.35 9.36
N LEU A 120 -18.55 -2.44 8.04
CA LEU A 120 -18.66 -1.27 7.18
C LEU A 120 -19.86 -0.40 7.57
N PRO A 121 -19.77 0.94 7.43
CA PRO A 121 -20.91 1.82 7.58
C PRO A 121 -22.00 1.51 6.52
N ASP A 122 -23.24 1.88 6.78
CA ASP A 122 -24.36 1.66 5.84
C ASP A 122 -24.18 2.40 4.49
N LYS A 123 -23.41 3.47 4.51
CA LYS A 123 -23.01 4.23 3.32
C LYS A 123 -21.53 4.64 3.44
N PRO A 124 -20.85 4.76 2.28
CA PRO A 124 -21.27 4.47 0.91
C PRO A 124 -21.38 2.96 0.63
N SER A 125 -21.77 2.60 -0.60
CA SER A 125 -21.73 1.21 -1.07
C SER A 125 -20.30 0.79 -1.42
N PHE A 126 -20.03 -0.53 -1.39
CA PHE A 126 -18.70 -1.10 -1.63
C PHE A 126 -18.73 -2.22 -2.66
N ASN A 127 -17.78 -2.20 -3.59
CA ASN A 127 -17.51 -3.27 -4.56
C ASN A 127 -16.26 -4.03 -4.12
N LEU A 128 -16.39 -5.34 -3.88
CA LEU A 128 -15.34 -6.19 -3.32
C LEU A 128 -14.77 -7.11 -4.42
N TYR A 129 -13.44 -7.09 -4.57
CA TYR A 129 -12.68 -7.86 -5.57
C TYR A 129 -11.55 -8.61 -4.90
N GLY A 130 -11.57 -9.96 -4.89
CA GLY A 130 -10.48 -10.72 -4.30
C GLY A 130 -10.90 -12.04 -3.69
N VAL A 131 -10.00 -12.65 -2.93
CA VAL A 131 -10.17 -13.95 -2.31
C VAL A 131 -10.47 -13.87 -0.82
N GLY A 132 -11.23 -14.82 -0.30
CA GLY A 132 -11.40 -15.04 1.14
C GLY A 132 -12.50 -14.20 1.80
N PHE A 133 -13.39 -13.56 1.03
CA PHE A 133 -14.58 -12.93 1.56
C PHE A 133 -15.62 -13.97 1.95
N ASP A 134 -16.22 -13.81 3.10
CA ASP A 134 -17.33 -14.66 3.59
C ASP A 134 -18.66 -14.00 3.24
N GLU A 135 -19.27 -14.43 2.14
CA GLU A 135 -20.53 -13.88 1.63
C GLU A 135 -21.70 -14.08 2.59
N SER A 136 -21.65 -15.08 3.46
CA SER A 136 -22.70 -15.30 4.47
C SER A 136 -22.80 -14.17 5.49
N ARG A 137 -21.76 -13.36 5.62
CA ARG A 137 -21.64 -12.18 6.50
C ARG A 137 -21.70 -10.86 5.74
N SER A 138 -22.07 -10.90 4.46
CA SER A 138 -22.16 -9.71 3.61
C SER A 138 -23.19 -8.72 4.14
N SER A 139 -22.87 -7.43 4.11
CA SER A 139 -23.82 -6.35 4.38
C SER A 139 -24.59 -5.97 3.10
N LYS A 140 -25.74 -5.31 3.24
CA LYS A 140 -26.62 -4.93 2.14
C LYS A 140 -25.96 -3.92 1.17
N ASN A 141 -24.96 -3.20 1.61
CA ASN A 141 -24.25 -2.18 0.83
C ASN A 141 -22.96 -2.70 0.20
N THR A 142 -22.71 -4.02 0.21
CA THR A 142 -21.54 -4.65 -0.43
C THR A 142 -21.96 -5.53 -1.60
N SER A 143 -21.21 -5.44 -2.71
CA SER A 143 -21.32 -6.33 -3.86
C SER A 143 -19.99 -7.06 -4.06
N TYR A 144 -20.01 -8.38 -4.05
CA TYR A 144 -18.81 -9.21 -4.22
C TYR A 144 -18.70 -9.73 -5.65
N PHE A 145 -17.57 -9.48 -6.29
CA PHE A 145 -17.30 -9.80 -7.69
C PHE A 145 -16.34 -10.99 -7.86
N GLY A 146 -15.90 -11.61 -6.77
CA GLY A 146 -14.93 -12.71 -6.82
C GLY A 146 -13.50 -12.25 -7.05
N SER A 147 -12.65 -13.19 -7.44
CA SER A 147 -11.22 -12.95 -7.70
C SER A 147 -10.93 -12.88 -9.18
N PHE A 148 -9.96 -12.05 -9.55
CA PHE A 148 -9.50 -11.84 -10.92
C PHE A 148 -8.00 -12.12 -11.01
N MET A 149 -7.52 -12.50 -12.18
CA MET A 149 -6.09 -12.50 -12.46
C MET A 149 -5.55 -11.06 -12.41
N PRO A 150 -4.27 -10.84 -12.05
CA PRO A 150 -3.73 -9.49 -11.88
C PRO A 150 -3.86 -8.58 -13.10
N ASP A 151 -3.76 -9.13 -14.30
CA ASP A 151 -3.92 -8.43 -15.58
C ASP A 151 -5.38 -8.11 -15.94
N GLU A 152 -6.33 -8.93 -15.47
CA GLU A 152 -7.76 -8.72 -15.66
C GLU A 152 -8.35 -7.75 -14.63
N LEU A 153 -7.81 -7.72 -13.41
CA LEU A 153 -8.36 -6.97 -12.29
C LEU A 153 -8.51 -5.48 -12.60
N LEU A 154 -7.49 -4.86 -13.23
CA LEU A 154 -7.55 -3.43 -13.53
C LEU A 154 -8.75 -3.07 -14.41
N SER A 155 -9.06 -3.92 -15.38
CA SER A 155 -10.19 -3.73 -16.31
C SER A 155 -11.55 -4.05 -15.68
N ALA A 156 -11.56 -4.89 -14.64
CA ALA A 156 -12.77 -5.28 -13.93
C ALA A 156 -13.22 -4.25 -12.88
N LEU A 157 -12.32 -3.32 -12.47
CA LEU A 157 -12.61 -2.34 -11.44
C LEU A 157 -13.68 -1.33 -11.90
N VAL A 158 -14.75 -1.22 -11.13
CA VAL A 158 -15.84 -0.26 -11.32
C VAL A 158 -16.15 0.42 -9.99
N GLY A 159 -16.00 1.74 -9.92
CA GLY A 159 -16.23 2.46 -8.68
C GLY A 159 -15.86 3.93 -8.73
N SER A 160 -15.84 4.56 -7.56
CA SER A 160 -15.42 5.95 -7.35
C SER A 160 -13.98 6.04 -6.88
N PHE A 161 -13.66 5.38 -5.78
CA PHE A 161 -12.35 5.36 -5.13
C PHE A 161 -11.89 3.94 -4.87
N GLY A 162 -10.57 3.73 -4.83
CA GLY A 162 -9.97 2.53 -4.28
C GLY A 162 -9.64 2.68 -2.78
N LEU A 163 -10.12 1.76 -1.94
CA LEU A 163 -9.88 1.79 -0.49
C LEU A 163 -8.55 1.11 -0.13
N VAL A 164 -7.69 1.84 0.55
CA VAL A 164 -6.44 1.35 1.13
C VAL A 164 -6.58 1.28 2.65
N TRP A 165 -7.09 0.15 3.12
CA TRP A 165 -7.39 -0.13 4.52
C TRP A 165 -7.02 -1.57 4.84
N ASP A 166 -6.53 -1.84 6.04
CA ASP A 166 -6.25 -3.18 6.54
C ASP A 166 -6.59 -3.25 8.04
N GLY A 167 -6.88 -4.45 8.52
CA GLY A 167 -7.20 -4.73 9.93
C GLY A 167 -8.63 -5.20 10.13
N ASP A 168 -9.05 -5.24 11.37
CA ASP A 168 -10.33 -5.82 11.81
C ASP A 168 -11.39 -4.77 12.19
N SER A 169 -11.06 -3.48 12.09
CA SER A 169 -11.95 -2.39 12.49
C SER A 169 -12.17 -1.37 11.36
N ALA A 170 -13.40 -0.89 11.23
CA ALA A 170 -13.76 0.24 10.38
C ALA A 170 -13.45 1.59 11.05
N GLU A 171 -13.29 1.64 12.37
CA GLU A 171 -12.96 2.85 13.12
C GLU A 171 -11.53 3.32 12.88
N THR A 172 -10.59 2.38 12.81
CA THR A 172 -9.17 2.67 12.58
C THR A 172 -8.45 1.45 12.03
N CYS A 173 -7.33 1.65 11.34
CA CYS A 173 -6.47 0.55 10.95
C CYS A 173 -5.69 0.02 12.15
N GLN A 174 -6.08 -1.15 12.66
CA GLN A 174 -5.46 -1.79 13.82
C GLN A 174 -5.07 -3.25 13.54
N GLY A 175 -4.53 -3.93 14.57
CA GLY A 175 -3.98 -5.27 14.42
C GLY A 175 -2.65 -5.27 13.64
N THR A 176 -2.14 -6.44 13.33
CA THR A 176 -0.81 -6.61 12.70
C THR A 176 -0.73 -5.91 11.34
N TYR A 177 -1.74 -6.09 10.48
CA TYR A 177 -1.75 -5.53 9.14
C TYR A 177 -2.11 -4.04 9.13
N GLY A 178 -3.10 -3.63 9.94
CA GLY A 178 -3.54 -2.25 10.02
C GLY A 178 -2.44 -1.33 10.58
N ASN A 179 -1.83 -1.70 11.70
CA ASN A 179 -0.73 -0.93 12.27
C ASN A 179 0.50 -0.82 11.35
N TYR A 180 0.72 -1.81 10.47
CA TYR A 180 1.83 -1.76 9.54
C TYR A 180 1.68 -0.67 8.49
N LEU A 181 0.45 -0.21 8.18
CA LEU A 181 0.21 0.92 7.27
C LEU A 181 0.86 2.23 7.76
N ARG A 182 1.20 2.36 9.04
CA ARG A 182 1.97 3.49 9.58
C ARG A 182 3.39 3.58 8.99
N PHE A 183 3.89 2.50 8.40
CA PHE A 183 5.27 2.40 7.93
C PHE A 183 5.39 2.04 6.45
N ASN A 184 4.46 1.24 5.92
CA ASN A 184 4.57 0.72 4.57
C ASN A 184 3.75 1.51 3.53
N ASN A 185 4.08 1.29 2.27
CA ASN A 185 3.25 1.70 1.13
C ASN A 185 2.49 0.47 0.63
N SER A 186 1.17 0.50 0.75
CA SER A 186 0.34 -0.60 0.28
C SER A 186 0.28 -0.66 -1.25
N HIS A 187 0.52 -1.83 -1.82
CA HIS A 187 0.37 -2.08 -3.26
C HIS A 187 -1.06 -1.85 -3.78
N LYS A 188 -2.07 -1.85 -2.91
CA LYS A 188 -3.46 -1.49 -3.28
C LYS A 188 -3.53 -0.08 -3.87
N ALA A 189 -2.80 0.88 -3.30
CA ALA A 189 -2.77 2.25 -3.83
C ALA A 189 -2.23 2.29 -5.26
N SER A 190 -1.13 1.59 -5.50
CA SER A 190 -0.54 1.48 -6.84
C SER A 190 -1.49 0.86 -7.85
N LEU A 191 -2.21 -0.20 -7.46
CA LEU A 191 -3.24 -0.86 -8.27
C LEU A 191 -4.32 0.13 -8.71
N TYR A 192 -4.95 0.84 -7.75
CA TYR A 192 -6.05 1.76 -8.06
C TYR A 192 -5.59 2.97 -8.88
N LEU A 193 -4.46 3.57 -8.52
CA LEU A 193 -3.89 4.70 -9.26
C LEU A 193 -3.49 4.29 -10.68
N ALA A 194 -2.88 3.10 -10.88
CA ALA A 194 -2.57 2.58 -12.20
C ALA A 194 -3.84 2.36 -13.05
N ALA A 195 -4.94 1.94 -12.42
CA ALA A 195 -6.25 1.85 -13.07
C ALA A 195 -6.93 3.23 -13.28
N GLY A 196 -6.34 4.32 -12.77
CA GLY A 196 -6.83 5.70 -12.95
C GLY A 196 -7.88 6.14 -11.94
N PHE A 197 -8.02 5.42 -10.82
CA PHE A 197 -8.94 5.76 -9.73
C PHE A 197 -8.22 6.51 -8.60
N PRO A 198 -8.82 7.58 -8.04
CA PRO A 198 -8.34 8.16 -6.80
C PRO A 198 -8.50 7.17 -5.64
N VAL A 199 -7.76 7.40 -4.55
CA VAL A 199 -7.77 6.48 -3.41
C VAL A 199 -8.27 7.12 -2.13
N VAL A 200 -8.88 6.30 -1.27
CA VAL A 200 -9.11 6.60 0.14
C VAL A 200 -8.05 5.89 0.96
N VAL A 201 -7.33 6.62 1.78
CA VAL A 201 -6.31 6.06 2.67
C VAL A 201 -6.61 6.39 4.14
N TRP A 202 -6.10 5.57 5.05
CA TRP A 202 -6.13 5.90 6.46
C TRP A 202 -5.21 7.10 6.75
N LYS A 203 -5.72 8.08 7.50
CA LYS A 203 -5.04 9.37 7.78
C LYS A 203 -3.68 9.18 8.45
N GLU A 204 -3.53 8.16 9.31
CA GLU A 204 -2.28 7.88 10.00
C GLU A 204 -1.35 6.92 9.22
N SER A 205 -1.72 6.51 8.01
CA SER A 205 -0.84 5.72 7.15
C SER A 205 0.34 6.55 6.63
N ALA A 206 1.50 5.92 6.50
CA ALA A 206 2.67 6.60 5.92
C ALA A 206 2.42 7.08 4.49
N LEU A 207 1.53 6.42 3.77
CA LEU A 207 1.16 6.76 2.40
C LEU A 207 0.27 8.00 2.30
N ALA A 208 -0.45 8.39 3.38
CA ALA A 208 -1.36 9.53 3.38
C ALA A 208 -0.67 10.84 2.94
N HIS A 209 0.56 11.06 3.40
CA HIS A 209 1.34 12.24 3.00
C HIS A 209 1.52 12.32 1.48
N PHE A 210 1.90 11.22 0.83
CA PHE A 210 2.07 11.16 -0.63
C PHE A 210 0.74 11.42 -1.35
N ILE A 211 -0.34 10.76 -0.94
CA ILE A 211 -1.67 10.87 -1.58
C ILE A 211 -2.19 12.30 -1.52
N LEU A 212 -2.12 12.94 -0.35
CA LEU A 212 -2.56 14.33 -0.16
C LEU A 212 -1.68 15.32 -0.92
N LYS A 213 -0.35 15.16 -0.86
CA LYS A 213 0.60 16.00 -1.61
C LYS A 213 0.39 15.93 -3.12
N GLN A 214 0.10 14.74 -3.64
CA GLN A 214 -0.16 14.52 -5.08
C GLN A 214 -1.60 14.82 -5.48
N LYS A 215 -2.48 15.12 -4.52
CA LYS A 215 -3.92 15.34 -4.71
C LYS A 215 -4.57 14.22 -5.55
N CYS A 216 -4.23 12.97 -5.26
CA CYS A 216 -4.74 11.80 -5.99
C CYS A 216 -5.65 10.92 -5.13
N GLY A 217 -6.19 11.46 -4.04
CA GLY A 217 -7.11 10.80 -3.14
C GLY A 217 -7.39 11.62 -1.89
N ILE A 218 -8.09 11.02 -0.95
CA ILE A 218 -8.46 11.60 0.35
C ILE A 218 -7.94 10.73 1.50
N ALA A 219 -7.83 11.32 2.70
CA ALA A 219 -7.41 10.60 3.90
C ALA A 219 -8.48 10.75 4.99
N VAL A 220 -8.94 9.61 5.53
CA VAL A 220 -9.98 9.55 6.57
C VAL A 220 -9.43 8.94 7.86
N SER A 221 -9.95 9.38 9.00
CA SER A 221 -9.59 8.79 10.30
C SER A 221 -10.33 7.48 10.53
N SER A 222 -11.59 7.41 10.12
CA SER A 222 -12.51 6.28 10.24
C SER A 222 -13.25 6.06 8.92
N LEU A 223 -13.66 4.81 8.64
CA LEU A 223 -14.56 4.53 7.51
C LEU A 223 -15.96 5.10 7.74
N TYR A 224 -16.33 5.38 8.99
CA TYR A 224 -17.60 6.05 9.33
C TYR A 224 -17.62 7.54 8.90
N ASP A 225 -16.46 8.14 8.63
CA ASP A 225 -16.37 9.51 8.11
C ASP A 225 -16.66 9.60 6.62
N LEU A 226 -16.66 8.46 5.88
CA LEU A 226 -16.72 8.41 4.42
C LEU A 226 -17.94 9.12 3.83
N GLU A 227 -19.14 8.89 4.39
CA GLU A 227 -20.37 9.52 3.87
C GLU A 227 -20.25 11.05 3.91
N THR A 228 -19.76 11.60 5.01
CA THR A 228 -19.55 13.04 5.19
C THR A 228 -18.48 13.58 4.26
N GLU A 229 -17.32 12.93 4.20
CA GLU A 229 -16.19 13.38 3.36
C GLU A 229 -16.56 13.37 1.88
N LEU A 230 -17.25 12.31 1.41
CA LEU A 230 -17.69 12.22 0.02
C LEU A 230 -18.82 13.21 -0.33
N SER A 231 -19.73 13.50 0.62
CA SER A 231 -20.80 14.46 0.43
C SER A 231 -20.27 15.90 0.32
N ASN A 232 -19.21 16.23 1.07
CA ASN A 232 -18.58 17.53 1.04
C ASN A 232 -17.71 17.78 -0.21
N LEU A 233 -17.33 16.69 -0.92
CA LEU A 233 -16.52 16.79 -2.13
C LEU A 233 -17.38 17.22 -3.32
N THR A 234 -17.05 18.33 -3.95
CA THR A 234 -17.70 18.77 -5.18
C THR A 234 -17.32 17.88 -6.38
N GLU A 235 -18.11 17.89 -7.45
CA GLU A 235 -17.78 17.19 -8.70
C GLU A 235 -16.44 17.68 -9.30
N GLU A 236 -16.16 18.97 -9.20
CA GLU A 236 -14.93 19.53 -9.74
C GLU A 236 -13.69 19.07 -8.95
N GLU A 237 -13.76 19.07 -7.63
CA GLU A 237 -12.70 18.53 -6.77
C GLU A 237 -12.49 17.03 -7.02
N TYR A 238 -13.56 16.25 -7.12
CA TYR A 238 -13.45 14.83 -7.48
C TYR A 238 -12.76 14.63 -8.84
N ASN A 239 -13.15 15.40 -9.85
CA ASN A 239 -12.52 15.33 -11.16
C ASN A 239 -11.05 15.78 -11.14
N GLU A 240 -10.64 16.70 -10.25
CA GLU A 240 -9.22 17.01 -10.02
C GLU A 240 -8.47 15.80 -9.46
N LEU A 241 -9.04 15.12 -8.45
CA LEU A 241 -8.46 13.90 -7.89
C LEU A 241 -8.27 12.82 -8.96
N VAL A 242 -9.27 12.61 -9.84
CA VAL A 242 -9.19 11.66 -10.96
C VAL A 242 -8.10 12.04 -11.96
N ARG A 243 -7.99 13.31 -12.35
CA ARG A 243 -6.91 13.76 -13.25
C ARG A 243 -5.53 13.48 -12.66
N ASN A 244 -5.37 13.76 -11.37
CA ASN A 244 -4.10 13.51 -10.67
C ASN A 244 -3.83 12.01 -10.49
N ALA A 245 -4.85 11.20 -10.16
CA ALA A 245 -4.71 9.75 -10.08
C ALA A 245 -4.23 9.15 -11.41
N ARG A 246 -4.80 9.61 -12.54
CA ARG A 246 -4.36 9.19 -13.88
C ARG A 246 -2.93 9.62 -14.20
N ARG A 247 -2.54 10.84 -13.82
CA ARG A 247 -1.16 11.33 -13.99
C ARG A 247 -0.16 10.47 -13.20
N ILE A 248 -0.47 10.16 -11.94
CA ILE A 248 0.35 9.26 -11.13
C ILE A 248 0.33 7.86 -11.71
N GLY A 249 -0.83 7.34 -12.09
CA GLY A 249 -0.99 6.02 -12.69
C GLY A 249 -0.11 5.81 -13.93
N SER A 250 -0.01 6.81 -14.83
CA SER A 250 0.91 6.74 -15.98
C SER A 250 2.37 6.63 -15.54
N GLN A 251 2.77 7.38 -14.52
CA GLN A 251 4.13 7.30 -13.96
C GLN A 251 4.44 5.94 -13.32
N LEU A 252 3.44 5.32 -12.64
CA LEU A 252 3.58 3.99 -12.06
C LEU A 252 3.75 2.91 -13.13
N GLN A 253 3.00 3.03 -14.22
CA GLN A 253 3.07 2.10 -15.36
C GLN A 253 4.42 2.14 -16.09
N GLU A 254 5.10 3.28 -16.06
CA GLU A 254 6.42 3.51 -16.67
C GLU A 254 7.59 3.14 -15.73
N GLY A 255 7.34 2.73 -14.49
CA GLY A 255 8.39 2.39 -13.51
C GLY A 255 9.17 3.59 -12.98
N LYS A 256 8.58 4.80 -13.04
CA LYS A 256 9.26 6.06 -12.76
C LYS A 256 9.82 6.16 -11.33
N TYR A 257 9.10 5.63 -10.36
CA TYR A 257 9.48 5.77 -8.95
C TYR A 257 10.70 4.92 -8.61
N LEU A 258 10.75 3.67 -9.06
CA LEU A 258 11.92 2.81 -8.89
C LEU A 258 13.14 3.35 -9.65
N LEU A 259 12.96 3.78 -10.91
CA LEU A 259 14.05 4.37 -11.69
C LEU A 259 14.61 5.63 -11.03
N THR A 260 13.74 6.49 -10.47
CA THR A 260 14.16 7.69 -9.73
C THR A 260 14.92 7.32 -8.45
N ALA A 261 14.44 6.33 -7.69
CA ALA A 261 15.11 5.86 -6.48
C ALA A 261 16.48 5.26 -6.79
N LEU A 262 16.59 4.44 -7.84
CA LEU A 262 17.87 3.87 -8.29
C LEU A 262 18.86 4.94 -8.74
N ALA A 263 18.41 6.00 -9.40
CA ALA A 263 19.27 7.11 -9.81
C ALA A 263 19.89 7.86 -8.62
N LYS A 264 19.16 7.94 -7.50
CA LYS A 264 19.65 8.57 -6.26
C LYS A 264 20.63 7.69 -5.46
N LEU A 265 20.74 6.39 -5.75
CA LEU A 265 21.68 5.47 -5.10
C LEU A 265 23.05 5.37 -5.79
N LYS A 266 23.21 5.98 -6.94
CA LYS A 266 24.47 6.05 -7.70
C LYS A 266 25.36 7.15 -7.18
#